data_171b2129ce5d677ed3177be1c75b7be2
#
_entry.id   171b2129ce5d677ed3177be1c75b7be2
#
_cell.length_a   1.000
_cell.length_b   1.000
_cell.length_c   1.000
_cell.angle_alpha   90.00
_cell.angle_beta   90.00
_cell.angle_gamma   90.00
#
_symmetry.space_group_name_H-M   'P 1'
#
loop_
_entity.id
_entity.type
_entity.pdbx_description
1 polymer ?
#
loop_
_entity_poly.entity_id
_entity_poly.type
_entity_poly.pdbx_seq_one_letter_code
_entity_poly.pdbx_strand_id
1 'polypeptide(L)'
;RKYIAFAKRTVHPQLDQDAKNAILKYYTEERQSFGREDEGRNDHDFGDKESIIPITARALEALIRLTEAHARMHLQETATVENAKVALAVFKHWREESGIEDESEIHSGVSPRVRVNNRAIMNMIREICSEKGEATLVDIYNMAIPKKITENEVDRVLSKMIEGGQLFEPRTETYRFPR
;
A
#
# COMPACT_ATOMS: atom_id res chain seq x y z
N ARG A 1 -7.35 -26.60 18.21
CA ARG A 1 -5.90 -26.94 18.19
C ARG A 1 -5.62 -28.28 17.51
N LYS A 2 -6.34 -29.39 17.89
CA LYS A 2 -6.12 -30.73 17.30
C LYS A 2 -6.32 -30.76 15.77
N TYR A 3 -7.36 -30.08 15.25
CA TYR A 3 -7.63 -29.98 13.81
C TYR A 3 -6.46 -29.34 13.05
N ILE A 4 -5.96 -28.20 13.55
CA ILE A 4 -4.83 -27.49 12.90
C ILE A 4 -3.57 -28.36 12.90
N ALA A 5 -3.29 -29.06 13.99
CA ALA A 5 -2.14 -29.98 14.09
C ALA A 5 -2.28 -31.15 13.10
N PHE A 6 -3.48 -31.69 12.96
CA PHE A 6 -3.77 -32.74 11.98
C PHE A 6 -3.58 -32.24 10.57
N ALA A 7 -4.22 -31.12 10.17
CA ALA A 7 -4.12 -30.54 8.85
C ALA A 7 -2.67 -30.23 8.45
N LYS A 8 -1.89 -29.65 9.38
CA LYS A 8 -0.47 -29.34 9.12
C LYS A 8 0.40 -30.59 8.88
N ARG A 9 0.06 -31.71 9.53
CA ARG A 9 0.86 -32.94 9.46
C ARG A 9 0.48 -33.80 8.25
N THR A 10 -0.80 -33.76 7.83
CA THR A 10 -1.32 -34.72 6.86
C THR A 10 -1.55 -34.12 5.48
N VAL A 11 -1.76 -32.79 5.36
CA VAL A 11 -2.13 -32.15 4.11
C VAL A 11 -1.05 -31.19 3.63
N HIS A 12 -0.54 -31.45 2.43
CA HIS A 12 0.50 -30.64 1.78
C HIS A 12 0.01 -30.16 0.39
N PRO A 13 -0.88 -29.16 0.34
CA PRO A 13 -1.49 -28.73 -0.91
C PRO A 13 -0.45 -28.22 -1.91
N GLN A 14 -0.68 -28.53 -3.17
CA GLN A 14 0.05 -27.93 -4.27
C GLN A 14 -0.89 -27.11 -5.15
N LEU A 15 -0.41 -25.97 -5.64
CA LEU A 15 -1.21 -25.12 -6.51
C LEU A 15 -1.43 -25.80 -7.85
N ASP A 16 -2.69 -25.78 -8.31
CA ASP A 16 -3.01 -26.11 -9.68
C ASP A 16 -2.56 -24.98 -10.65
N GLN A 17 -2.69 -25.22 -11.95
CA GLN A 17 -2.25 -24.25 -12.95
C GLN A 17 -3.10 -22.98 -12.95
N ASP A 18 -4.39 -23.09 -12.66
CA ASP A 18 -5.29 -21.93 -12.64
C ASP A 18 -5.03 -21.03 -11.43
N ALA A 19 -4.74 -21.61 -10.27
CA ALA A 19 -4.30 -20.84 -9.09
C ALA A 19 -2.97 -20.10 -9.34
N LYS A 20 -2.00 -20.77 -9.97
CA LYS A 20 -0.73 -20.15 -10.37
C LYS A 20 -0.95 -18.98 -11.32
N ASN A 21 -1.79 -19.17 -12.34
CA ASN A 21 -2.10 -18.13 -13.30
C ASN A 21 -2.79 -16.93 -12.66
N ALA A 22 -3.72 -17.17 -11.72
CA ALA A 22 -4.41 -16.09 -10.99
C ALA A 22 -3.45 -15.26 -10.15
N ILE A 23 -2.55 -15.89 -9.41
CA ILE A 23 -1.54 -15.20 -8.59
C ILE A 23 -0.55 -14.45 -9.48
N LEU A 24 -0.08 -15.07 -10.57
CA LEU A 24 0.87 -14.45 -11.50
C LEU A 24 0.24 -13.23 -12.20
N LYS A 25 -1.02 -13.35 -12.62
CA LYS A 25 -1.75 -12.24 -13.23
C LYS A 25 -1.83 -11.05 -12.28
N TYR A 26 -2.24 -11.26 -11.04
CA TYR A 26 -2.28 -10.21 -10.03
C TYR A 26 -0.90 -9.56 -9.82
N TYR A 27 0.14 -10.38 -9.68
CA TYR A 27 1.50 -9.91 -9.47
C TYR A 27 2.02 -9.06 -10.64
N THR A 28 1.75 -9.48 -11.88
CA THR A 28 2.18 -8.74 -13.07
C THR A 28 1.38 -7.45 -13.26
N GLU A 29 0.07 -7.47 -13.00
CA GLU A 29 -0.79 -6.28 -13.06
C GLU A 29 -0.34 -5.23 -12.05
N GLU A 30 -0.06 -5.61 -10.81
CA GLU A 30 0.46 -4.72 -9.78
C GLU A 30 1.82 -4.11 -10.16
N ARG A 31 2.72 -4.90 -10.72
CA ARG A 31 4.02 -4.38 -11.19
C ARG A 31 3.90 -3.44 -12.39
N GLN A 32 2.96 -3.68 -13.27
CA GLN A 32 2.76 -2.85 -14.46
C GLN A 32 2.00 -1.56 -14.17
N SER A 33 1.14 -1.54 -13.16
CA SER A 33 0.37 -0.34 -12.79
C SER A 33 1.29 0.83 -12.41
N PHE A 34 2.41 0.53 -11.75
CA PHE A 34 3.39 1.55 -11.35
C PHE A 34 4.30 2.05 -12.49
N GLY A 35 4.56 1.24 -13.51
CA GLY A 35 5.32 1.68 -14.69
C GLY A 35 4.55 2.63 -15.61
N ARG A 36 3.21 2.65 -15.51
CA ARG A 36 2.37 3.54 -16.33
C ARG A 36 2.17 4.93 -15.72
N GLU A 37 2.31 5.08 -14.42
CA GLU A 37 2.23 6.39 -13.76
C GLU A 37 3.49 7.23 -14.02
N ASP A 38 4.61 6.59 -14.39
CA ASP A 38 5.88 7.27 -14.70
C ASP A 38 5.96 7.79 -16.15
N GLU A 39 5.19 7.25 -17.09
CA GLU A 39 5.21 7.71 -18.50
C GLU A 39 4.61 9.13 -18.73
N GLY A 40 3.98 9.71 -17.71
CA GLY A 40 3.41 11.07 -17.75
C GLY A 40 4.29 12.17 -17.13
N ARG A 41 5.47 11.83 -16.59
CA ARG A 41 6.35 12.79 -15.94
C ARG A 41 7.55 13.15 -16.82
N ASN A 42 7.69 14.45 -17.08
CA ASN A 42 8.78 15.03 -17.85
C ASN A 42 10.16 14.67 -17.28
N ASP A 43 11.06 14.30 -18.20
CA ASP A 43 12.41 13.72 -18.08
C ASP A 43 13.49 14.66 -17.45
N HIS A 44 13.13 15.61 -16.58
CA HIS A 44 14.06 16.61 -16.05
C HIS A 44 14.33 16.56 -14.53
N ASP A 45 13.87 15.53 -13.81
CA ASP A 45 14.14 15.41 -12.39
C ASP A 45 15.08 14.22 -12.12
N PHE A 46 16.39 14.40 -12.40
CA PHE A 46 17.48 13.51 -12.03
C PHE A 46 17.80 13.61 -10.53
N GLY A 47 16.86 13.26 -9.68
CA GLY A 47 17.11 12.92 -8.29
C GLY A 47 16.99 11.41 -8.12
N ASP A 48 17.91 10.77 -7.41
CA ASP A 48 17.92 9.35 -7.06
C ASP A 48 16.56 8.87 -6.52
N LYS A 49 15.59 8.66 -7.41
CA LYS A 49 14.37 7.94 -7.08
C LYS A 49 14.66 6.47 -7.32
N GLU A 50 15.00 5.76 -6.25
CA GLU A 50 14.86 4.32 -6.22
C GLU A 50 13.48 4.00 -6.81
N SER A 51 13.45 3.26 -7.92
CA SER A 51 12.19 2.86 -8.54
C SER A 51 11.42 2.05 -7.50
N ILE A 52 10.35 2.65 -7.00
CA ILE A 52 9.48 2.07 -6.00
C ILE A 52 8.92 0.77 -6.58
N ILE A 53 9.28 -0.36 -5.99
CA ILE A 53 8.78 -1.67 -6.41
C ILE A 53 7.52 -1.97 -5.60
N PRO A 54 6.31 -1.84 -6.19
CA PRO A 54 5.05 -1.88 -5.45
C PRO A 54 4.74 -3.26 -4.86
N ILE A 55 5.32 -4.29 -5.45
CA ILE A 55 5.16 -5.69 -5.01
C ILE A 55 6.46 -6.45 -5.25
N THR A 56 7.00 -7.06 -4.21
CA THR A 56 8.26 -7.80 -4.27
C THR A 56 8.04 -9.30 -4.51
N ALA A 57 9.13 -10.03 -4.79
CA ALA A 57 9.10 -11.49 -4.87
C ALA A 57 8.64 -12.14 -3.55
N ARG A 58 8.87 -11.48 -2.40
CA ARG A 58 8.39 -11.96 -1.08
C ARG A 58 6.87 -11.94 -0.98
N ALA A 59 6.22 -10.94 -1.58
CA ALA A 59 4.76 -10.90 -1.64
C ALA A 59 4.20 -12.05 -2.49
N LEU A 60 4.87 -12.39 -3.59
CA LEU A 60 4.51 -13.55 -4.40
C LEU A 60 4.60 -14.85 -3.57
N GLU A 61 5.69 -15.05 -2.83
CA GLU A 61 5.82 -16.19 -1.92
C GLU A 61 4.74 -16.19 -0.83
N ALA A 62 4.40 -15.03 -0.27
CA ALA A 62 3.35 -14.91 0.74
C ALA A 62 1.98 -15.30 0.17
N LEU A 63 1.65 -14.88 -1.05
CA LEU A 63 0.42 -15.26 -1.74
C LEU A 63 0.33 -16.77 -1.98
N ILE A 64 1.44 -17.40 -2.42
CA ILE A 64 1.50 -18.86 -2.57
C ILE A 64 1.24 -19.55 -1.24
N ARG A 65 1.94 -19.14 -0.17
CA ARG A 65 1.78 -19.72 1.17
C ARG A 65 0.38 -19.53 1.75
N LEU A 66 -0.25 -18.37 1.50
CA LEU A 66 -1.63 -18.11 1.92
C LEU A 66 -2.62 -19.01 1.17
N THR A 67 -2.42 -19.20 -0.13
CA THR A 67 -3.23 -20.07 -0.96
C THR A 67 -3.15 -21.52 -0.50
N GLU A 68 -1.94 -22.02 -0.25
CA GLU A 68 -1.72 -23.36 0.31
C GLU A 68 -2.31 -23.49 1.72
N ALA A 69 -2.17 -22.47 2.57
CA ALA A 69 -2.72 -22.48 3.91
C ALA A 69 -4.26 -22.55 3.87
N HIS A 70 -4.91 -21.82 2.96
CA HIS A 70 -6.36 -21.87 2.80
C HIS A 70 -6.82 -23.26 2.34
N ALA A 71 -6.17 -23.86 1.34
CA ALA A 71 -6.47 -25.22 0.90
C ALA A 71 -6.27 -26.24 2.03
N ARG A 72 -5.19 -26.11 2.81
CA ARG A 72 -4.90 -26.94 3.97
C ARG A 72 -5.95 -26.84 5.07
N MET A 73 -6.52 -25.65 5.30
CA MET A 73 -7.63 -25.45 6.22
C MET A 73 -8.88 -26.24 5.83
N HIS A 74 -9.07 -26.48 4.54
CA HIS A 74 -10.17 -27.28 3.99
C HIS A 74 -9.78 -28.75 3.74
N LEU A 75 -8.61 -29.19 4.19
CA LEU A 75 -8.07 -30.55 3.98
C LEU A 75 -7.99 -30.95 2.50
N GLN A 76 -7.76 -29.97 1.62
CA GLN A 76 -7.60 -30.20 0.16
C GLN A 76 -6.13 -30.48 -0.15
N GLU A 77 -5.87 -31.47 -0.99
CA GLU A 77 -4.52 -31.78 -1.49
C GLU A 77 -4.10 -30.88 -2.66
N THR A 78 -5.07 -30.25 -3.32
CA THR A 78 -4.84 -29.32 -4.41
C THR A 78 -5.38 -27.94 -4.03
N ALA A 79 -4.55 -26.91 -4.15
CA ALA A 79 -4.93 -25.54 -3.96
C ALA A 79 -5.44 -24.97 -5.30
N THR A 80 -6.73 -24.70 -5.37
CA THR A 80 -7.46 -24.26 -6.57
C THR A 80 -7.50 -22.73 -6.69
N VAL A 81 -8.01 -22.26 -7.83
CA VAL A 81 -8.22 -20.82 -8.07
C VAL A 81 -9.10 -20.16 -7.00
N GLU A 82 -10.05 -20.89 -6.41
CA GLU A 82 -10.89 -20.34 -5.32
C GLU A 82 -10.07 -20.08 -4.06
N ASN A 83 -9.12 -20.95 -3.74
CA ASN A 83 -8.18 -20.74 -2.65
C ASN A 83 -7.28 -19.52 -2.91
N ALA A 84 -6.84 -19.33 -4.16
CA ALA A 84 -6.06 -18.18 -4.59
C ALA A 84 -6.85 -16.86 -4.48
N LYS A 85 -8.13 -16.85 -4.87
CA LYS A 85 -9.00 -15.67 -4.73
C LYS A 85 -9.14 -15.23 -3.27
N VAL A 86 -9.31 -16.16 -2.34
CA VAL A 86 -9.38 -15.85 -0.90
C VAL A 86 -8.04 -15.30 -0.41
N ALA A 87 -6.93 -15.91 -0.78
CA ALA A 87 -5.59 -15.44 -0.43
C ALA A 87 -5.34 -14.01 -0.95
N LEU A 88 -5.73 -13.73 -2.19
CA LEU A 88 -5.65 -12.39 -2.79
C LEU A 88 -6.51 -11.37 -2.05
N ALA A 89 -7.73 -11.74 -1.66
CA ALA A 89 -8.62 -10.85 -0.89
C ALA A 89 -8.02 -10.51 0.48
N VAL A 90 -7.48 -11.50 1.20
CA VAL A 90 -6.80 -11.30 2.50
C VAL A 90 -5.57 -10.40 2.33
N PHE A 91 -4.78 -10.63 1.28
CA PHE A 91 -3.58 -9.85 1.01
C PHE A 91 -3.90 -8.38 0.67
N LYS A 92 -4.91 -8.14 -0.17
CA LYS A 92 -5.39 -6.79 -0.50
C LYS A 92 -5.88 -6.05 0.73
N HIS A 93 -6.72 -6.68 1.52
CA HIS A 93 -7.25 -6.11 2.75
C HIS A 93 -6.13 -5.76 3.76
N TRP A 94 -5.14 -6.64 3.89
CA TRP A 94 -3.96 -6.36 4.72
C TRP A 94 -3.17 -5.14 4.22
N ARG A 95 -2.96 -5.00 2.91
CA ARG A 95 -2.28 -3.83 2.32
C ARG A 95 -3.05 -2.54 2.62
N GLU A 96 -4.38 -2.56 2.40
CA GLU A 96 -5.26 -1.42 2.66
C GLU A 96 -5.22 -0.99 4.13
N GLU A 97 -5.37 -1.92 5.06
CA GLU A 97 -5.32 -1.63 6.50
C GLU A 97 -3.93 -1.19 6.99
N SER A 98 -2.88 -1.75 6.41
CA SER A 98 -1.51 -1.41 6.77
C SER A 98 -1.08 -0.05 6.21
N GLY A 99 -1.83 0.52 5.25
CA GLY A 99 -1.44 1.73 4.54
C GLY A 99 -0.13 1.59 3.77
N ILE A 100 0.24 0.35 3.43
CA ILE A 100 1.47 0.03 2.69
C ILE A 100 1.16 0.18 1.21
N GLU A 101 1.57 1.26 0.60
CA GLU A 101 1.56 1.43 -0.86
C GLU A 101 2.79 0.75 -1.47
N ASP A 102 3.89 0.73 -0.73
CA ASP A 102 5.17 0.19 -1.14
C ASP A 102 5.77 -0.73 -0.05
N GLU A 103 6.29 -1.89 -0.46
CA GLU A 103 6.96 -2.81 0.46
C GLU A 103 8.28 -2.26 1.03
N SER A 104 8.91 -1.27 0.40
CA SER A 104 10.07 -0.57 0.96
C SER A 104 9.72 0.14 2.28
N GLU A 105 8.48 0.56 2.44
CA GLU A 105 7.99 1.17 3.67
C GLU A 105 7.96 0.19 4.87
N ILE A 106 7.89 -1.12 4.64
CA ILE A 106 7.93 -2.13 5.71
C ILE A 106 9.24 -2.04 6.49
N HIS A 107 10.33 -1.69 5.80
CA HIS A 107 11.66 -1.58 6.40
C HIS A 107 11.93 -0.20 6.99
N SER A 108 11.07 0.80 6.78
CA SER A 108 11.26 2.17 7.29
C SER A 108 11.10 2.33 8.80
N GLY A 109 10.68 1.29 9.51
CA GLY A 109 10.42 1.35 10.96
C GLY A 109 9.24 2.22 11.39
N VAL A 110 8.46 2.72 10.45
CA VAL A 110 7.26 3.54 10.71
C VAL A 110 6.09 2.64 11.07
N SER A 111 5.41 2.95 12.19
CA SER A 111 4.26 2.13 12.62
C SER A 111 3.09 2.21 11.64
N PRO A 112 2.26 1.14 11.52
CA PRO A 112 1.10 1.12 10.62
C PRO A 112 0.15 2.31 10.84
N ARG A 113 -0.07 2.70 12.09
CA ARG A 113 -0.93 3.86 12.43
C ARG A 113 -0.41 5.17 11.84
N VAL A 114 0.90 5.40 11.92
CA VAL A 114 1.53 6.61 11.38
C VAL A 114 1.42 6.64 9.86
N ARG A 115 1.54 5.49 9.18
CA ARG A 115 1.37 5.40 7.71
C ARG A 115 -0.06 5.73 7.29
N VAL A 116 -1.05 5.15 7.95
CA VAL A 116 -2.47 5.43 7.70
C VAL A 116 -2.75 6.92 7.90
N ASN A 117 -2.22 7.52 8.97
CA ASN A 117 -2.39 8.95 9.23
C ASN A 117 -1.68 9.82 8.16
N ASN A 118 -0.47 9.47 7.75
CA ASN A 118 0.26 10.18 6.69
C ASN A 118 -0.54 10.17 5.38
N ARG A 119 -1.06 9.00 4.98
CA ARG A 119 -1.90 8.85 3.79
C ARG A 119 -3.19 9.66 3.88
N ALA A 120 -3.84 9.63 5.04
CA ALA A 120 -5.06 10.41 5.28
C ALA A 120 -4.77 11.92 5.14
N ILE A 121 -3.64 12.41 5.67
CA ILE A 121 -3.21 13.81 5.55
C ILE A 121 -2.94 14.17 4.08
N MET A 122 -2.20 13.33 3.35
CA MET A 122 -1.93 13.56 1.92
C MET A 122 -3.21 13.67 1.10
N ASN A 123 -4.18 12.78 1.35
CA ASN A 123 -5.46 12.80 0.66
C ASN A 123 -6.29 14.05 0.99
N MET A 124 -6.27 14.51 2.26
CA MET A 124 -6.92 15.76 2.65
C MET A 124 -6.32 16.96 1.92
N ILE A 125 -4.99 17.04 1.83
CA ILE A 125 -4.30 18.13 1.13
C ILE A 125 -4.66 18.09 -0.36
N ARG A 126 -4.70 16.92 -0.99
CA ARG A 126 -5.11 16.77 -2.40
C ARG A 126 -6.55 17.23 -2.63
N GLU A 127 -7.47 16.86 -1.75
CA GLU A 127 -8.86 17.25 -1.80
C GLU A 127 -9.01 18.78 -1.72
N ILE A 128 -8.39 19.41 -0.72
CA ILE A 128 -8.41 20.88 -0.57
C ILE A 128 -7.78 21.58 -1.78
N CYS A 129 -6.62 21.10 -2.24
CA CYS A 129 -5.95 21.67 -3.40
C CYS A 129 -6.75 21.50 -4.71
N SER A 130 -7.52 20.41 -4.86
CA SER A 130 -8.39 20.22 -6.03
C SER A 130 -9.57 21.16 -6.04
N GLU A 131 -10.11 21.53 -4.85
CA GLU A 131 -11.24 22.43 -4.71
C GLU A 131 -10.84 23.92 -4.75
N LYS A 132 -9.79 24.28 -4.00
CA LYS A 132 -9.40 25.68 -3.76
C LYS A 132 -8.13 26.11 -4.52
N GLY A 133 -7.42 25.15 -5.14
CA GLY A 133 -6.13 25.38 -5.81
C GLY A 133 -4.92 25.44 -4.89
N GLU A 134 -5.13 25.71 -3.61
CA GLU A 134 -4.12 25.73 -2.54
C GLU A 134 -4.75 25.30 -1.20
N ALA A 135 -3.96 24.70 -0.31
CA ALA A 135 -4.40 24.24 1.00
C ALA A 135 -3.79 25.11 2.09
N THR A 136 -4.62 25.68 2.97
CA THR A 136 -4.12 26.40 4.15
C THR A 136 -3.93 25.44 5.33
N LEU A 137 -2.98 25.74 6.24
CA LEU A 137 -2.74 24.93 7.44
C LEU A 137 -4.02 24.78 8.28
N VAL A 138 -4.82 25.83 8.37
CA VAL A 138 -6.11 25.82 9.09
C VAL A 138 -7.12 24.86 8.46
N ASP A 139 -7.23 24.83 7.13
CA ASP A 139 -8.11 23.90 6.43
C ASP A 139 -7.70 22.45 6.69
N ILE A 140 -6.38 22.18 6.65
CA ILE A 140 -5.84 20.84 6.90
C ILE A 140 -6.13 20.40 8.35
N TYR A 141 -5.92 21.25 9.34
CA TYR A 141 -6.22 20.94 10.73
C TYR A 141 -7.72 20.67 10.94
N ASN A 142 -8.59 21.49 10.35
CA ASN A 142 -10.03 21.30 10.45
C ASN A 142 -10.50 19.94 9.88
N MET A 143 -9.85 19.44 8.84
CA MET A 143 -10.12 18.11 8.31
C MET A 143 -9.46 16.98 9.10
N ALA A 144 -8.36 17.25 9.81
CA ALA A 144 -7.62 16.28 10.61
C ALA A 144 -8.30 15.96 11.96
N ILE A 145 -8.91 16.96 12.61
CA ILE A 145 -9.58 16.83 13.92
C ILE A 145 -10.62 15.70 13.97
N PRO A 146 -11.57 15.59 13.00
CA PRO A 146 -12.57 14.52 13.02
C PRO A 146 -11.96 13.13 12.89
N LYS A 147 -10.79 13.01 12.26
CA LYS A 147 -10.06 11.77 12.05
C LYS A 147 -9.11 11.42 13.21
N LYS A 148 -9.12 12.21 14.29
CA LYS A 148 -8.26 12.04 15.48
C LYS A 148 -6.77 12.07 15.15
N ILE A 149 -6.38 12.84 14.15
CA ILE A 149 -5.00 13.12 13.77
C ILE A 149 -4.58 14.40 14.48
N THR A 150 -3.42 14.36 15.14
CA THR A 150 -2.92 15.50 15.90
C THR A 150 -2.21 16.52 15.01
N GLU A 151 -2.20 17.79 15.42
CA GLU A 151 -1.49 18.86 14.72
C GLU A 151 0.00 18.51 14.51
N ASN A 152 0.66 17.96 15.52
CA ASN A 152 2.06 17.52 15.42
C ASN A 152 2.28 16.42 14.35
N GLU A 153 1.30 15.55 14.11
CA GLU A 153 1.37 14.55 13.05
C GLU A 153 1.21 15.21 11.67
N VAL A 154 0.33 16.20 11.56
CA VAL A 154 0.17 17.00 10.33
C VAL A 154 1.45 17.76 10.00
N ASP A 155 2.01 18.49 10.96
CA ASP A 155 3.23 19.28 10.78
C ASP A 155 4.43 18.43 10.33
N ARG A 156 4.56 17.24 10.94
CA ARG A 156 5.62 16.28 10.56
C ARG A 156 5.46 15.80 9.12
N VAL A 157 4.23 15.55 8.68
CA VAL A 157 3.96 15.12 7.31
C VAL A 157 4.21 16.26 6.33
N LEU A 158 3.73 17.46 6.62
CA LEU A 158 3.96 18.65 5.80
C LEU A 158 5.47 18.91 5.63
N SER A 159 6.23 18.90 6.72
CA SER A 159 7.68 19.10 6.67
C SER A 159 8.36 18.07 5.76
N LYS A 160 8.03 16.79 5.89
CA LYS A 160 8.57 15.73 5.05
C LYS A 160 8.19 15.88 3.56
N MET A 161 6.95 16.29 3.28
CA MET A 161 6.49 16.50 1.91
C MET A 161 7.18 17.71 1.26
N ILE A 162 7.47 18.75 2.03
CA ILE A 162 8.24 19.93 1.57
C ILE A 162 9.70 19.52 1.33
N GLU A 163 10.34 18.83 2.29
CA GLU A 163 11.71 18.33 2.15
C GLU A 163 11.85 17.38 0.95
N GLY A 164 10.85 16.54 0.70
CA GLY A 164 10.79 15.63 -0.43
C GLY A 164 10.38 16.28 -1.76
N GLY A 165 10.14 17.61 -1.79
CA GLY A 165 9.72 18.33 -2.99
C GLY A 165 8.32 17.98 -3.52
N GLN A 166 7.52 17.25 -2.74
CA GLN A 166 6.15 16.85 -3.09
C GLN A 166 5.13 17.97 -2.87
N LEU A 167 5.46 18.89 -1.96
CA LEU A 167 4.70 20.09 -1.67
C LEU A 167 5.63 21.28 -1.65
N PHE A 168 5.13 22.44 -2.03
CA PHE A 168 5.82 23.70 -1.79
C PHE A 168 4.92 24.68 -1.06
N GLU A 169 5.53 25.61 -0.32
CA GLU A 169 4.86 26.64 0.46
C GLU A 169 5.02 27.99 -0.26
N PRO A 170 4.09 28.39 -1.13
CA PRO A 170 4.18 29.66 -1.85
C PRO A 170 4.00 30.88 -0.95
N ARG A 171 3.30 30.72 0.18
CA ARG A 171 3.12 31.73 1.23
C ARG A 171 3.09 30.99 2.57
N THR A 172 3.41 31.69 3.65
CA THR A 172 3.38 31.15 5.00
C THR A 172 2.07 30.40 5.26
N GLU A 173 2.18 29.16 5.75
CA GLU A 173 1.04 28.27 6.06
C GLU A 173 0.10 27.94 4.88
N THR A 174 0.59 28.09 3.67
CA THR A 174 -0.18 27.77 2.46
C THR A 174 0.61 26.80 1.58
N TYR A 175 0.00 25.69 1.22
CA TYR A 175 0.65 24.57 0.56
C TYR A 175 0.03 24.27 -0.80
N ARG A 176 0.88 23.87 -1.76
CA ARG A 176 0.48 23.54 -3.12
C ARG A 176 1.32 22.40 -3.68
N PHE A 177 0.72 21.57 -4.52
CA PHE A 177 1.47 20.60 -5.31
C PHE A 177 2.21 21.28 -6.46
N PRO A 178 3.44 20.85 -6.79
CA PRO A 178 4.10 21.27 -8.01
C PRO A 178 3.24 20.91 -9.24
N ARG A 179 3.23 21.79 -10.23
CA ARG A 179 2.51 21.57 -11.49
C ARG A 179 3.27 20.63 -12.39
#